data_677cb41cf088fdbac7491e77ff7d6b95
#
_entry.id   677cb41cf088fdbac7491e77ff7d6b95
#
_cell.length_a   1.000
_cell.length_b   1.000
_cell.length_c   1.000
_cell.angle_alpha   90.00
_cell.angle_beta   90.00
_cell.angle_gamma   90.00
#
_symmetry.space_group_name_H-M   'P 1'
#
loop_
_entity.id
_entity.type
_entity.pdbx_description
1 polymer ?
#
loop_
_entity_poly.entity_id
_entity_poly.type
_entity_poly.pdbx_seq_one_letter_code
_entity_poly.pdbx_strand_id
1 'polypeptide(L)' 'MLLSFDSSLFYSVEFSDKSREVNEDISQEAYRLSQILSELPKGKSKQLAFEKLKECTMWANVALAQQELKED' A
#
# COMPACT_ATOMS: atom_id res chain seq x y z
N MET A 1 -13.21 17.88 -14.06
CA MET A 1 -13.11 17.37 -13.81
C MET A 1 -12.61 16.64 -13.53
N LEU A 2 -12.55 16.39 -13.40
CA LEU A 2 -12.19 15.58 -13.02
C LEU A 2 -11.78 15.30 -12.25
N LEU A 3 -11.66 15.42 -11.79
CA LEU A 3 -11.35 15.15 -11.12
C LEU A 3 -11.30 14.75 -10.33
N SER A 4 -11.24 14.94 -10.00
CA SER A 4 -11.23 14.62 -9.28
C SER A 4 -11.51 13.76 -8.90
N PHE A 5 -11.70 13.69 -8.80
CA PHE A 5 -11.97 12.86 -8.56
C PHE A 5 -11.39 12.04 -8.29
N ASP A 6 -11.06 12.25 -8.45
CA ASP A 6 -10.27 11.15 -8.33
C ASP A 6 -10.20 10.57 -6.98
N SER A 7 -10.04 11.35 -5.93
CA SER A 7 -10.08 10.76 -4.63
C SER A 7 -11.45 10.21 -4.32
N SER A 8 -12.48 10.79 -4.88
CA SER A 8 -13.78 10.21 -4.62
C SER A 8 -13.92 8.87 -5.33
N LEU A 9 -13.20 8.65 -6.42
CA LEU A 9 -13.17 7.34 -7.02
C LEU A 9 -12.59 6.31 -6.08
N PHE A 10 -11.51 6.66 -5.40
CA PHE A 10 -10.94 5.73 -4.45
C PHE A 10 -11.88 5.42 -3.32
N TYR A 11 -12.58 6.42 -2.84
CA TYR A 11 -13.48 6.19 -1.73
C TYR A 11 -14.69 5.38 -2.14
N SER A 12 -15.01 5.38 -3.42
CA SER A 12 -16.17 4.63 -3.84
C SER A 12 -15.85 3.16 -4.13
N VAL A 13 -14.57 2.80 -4.11
CA VAL A 13 -14.19 1.41 -4.30
C VAL A 13 -14.31 0.70 -2.98
N GLU A 14 -15.11 -0.33 -2.93
CA GLU A 14 -15.26 -1.13 -1.73
C GLU A 14 -14.49 -2.41 -1.90
N PHE A 15 -13.55 -2.64 -1.00
CA PHE A 15 -12.79 -3.88 -1.04
C PHE A 15 -13.64 -5.02 -0.55
N SER A 16 -13.53 -6.15 -1.21
CA SER A 16 -14.15 -7.37 -0.72
C SER A 16 -13.50 -7.75 0.61
N ASP A 17 -14.13 -8.68 1.31
CA ASP A 17 -13.56 -9.15 2.57
C ASP A 17 -12.17 -9.70 2.36
N LYS A 18 -11.99 -10.42 1.26
CA LYS A 18 -10.69 -11.00 0.98
C LYS A 18 -9.64 -9.92 0.72
N SER A 19 -10.00 -8.90 -0.04
CA SER A 19 -9.04 -7.82 -0.32
C SER A 19 -8.70 -7.05 0.94
N ARG A 20 -9.68 -6.87 1.82
CA ARG A 20 -9.43 -6.19 3.08
C ARG A 20 -8.48 -6.99 3.94
N GLU A 21 -8.68 -8.29 3.96
CA GLU A 21 -7.81 -9.16 4.74
C GLU A 21 -6.38 -9.10 4.22
N VAL A 22 -6.22 -9.18 2.91
CA VAL A 22 -4.90 -9.10 2.32
C VAL A 22 -4.25 -7.76 2.62
N ASN A 23 -5.03 -6.68 2.53
CA ASN A 23 -4.50 -5.36 2.79
C ASN A 23 -4.04 -5.21 4.24
N GLU A 24 -4.80 -5.78 5.16
CA GLU A 24 -4.41 -5.74 6.56
C GLU A 24 -3.14 -6.54 6.81
N ASP A 25 -3.03 -7.69 6.16
CA ASP A 25 -1.83 -8.49 6.32
C ASP A 25 -0.61 -7.74 5.79
N ILE A 26 -0.75 -7.09 4.64
CA ILE A 26 0.35 -6.34 4.08
C ILE A 26 0.75 -5.21 5.02
N SER A 27 -0.23 -4.51 5.56
CA SER A 27 0.06 -3.40 6.46
C SER A 27 0.78 -3.85 7.71
N GLN A 28 0.35 -4.96 8.26
CA GLN A 28 0.98 -5.47 9.48
C GLN A 28 2.40 -5.92 9.22
N GLU A 29 2.63 -6.63 8.12
CA GLU A 29 3.97 -7.09 7.82
C GLU A 29 4.88 -5.92 7.44
N ALA A 30 4.33 -4.92 6.76
CA ALA A 30 5.12 -3.75 6.42
C ALA A 30 5.54 -3.00 7.68
N TYR A 31 4.64 -2.90 8.64
CA TYR A 31 4.97 -2.24 9.89
C TYR A 31 6.08 -2.99 10.62
N ARG A 32 5.96 -4.30 10.68
CA ARG A 32 6.97 -5.11 11.33
C ARG A 32 8.31 -4.97 10.63
N LEU A 33 8.31 -4.99 9.30
CA LEU A 33 9.53 -4.84 8.54
C LEU A 33 10.14 -3.46 8.77
N SER A 34 9.30 -2.43 8.86
CA SER A 34 9.82 -1.08 9.08
C SER A 34 10.56 -0.98 10.39
N GLN A 35 10.10 -1.70 11.41
CA GLN A 35 10.79 -1.70 12.68
C GLN A 35 12.15 -2.37 12.59
N ILE A 36 12.23 -3.44 11.83
CA ILE A 36 13.50 -4.10 11.62
C ILE A 36 14.44 -3.21 10.83
N LEU A 37 13.91 -2.54 9.80
CA LEU A 37 14.74 -1.65 9.00
C LEU A 37 15.28 -0.49 9.82
N SER A 38 14.58 -0.10 10.87
CA SER A 38 15.06 1.01 11.68
C SER A 38 16.36 0.68 12.39
N GLU A 39 16.72 -0.59 12.45
CA GLU A 39 17.98 -0.99 13.07
C GLU A 39 19.15 -0.95 12.11
N LEU A 40 18.91 -0.61 10.86
CA LEU A 40 19.99 -0.51 9.90
C LEU A 40 20.88 0.69 10.20
N PRO A 41 22.13 0.62 9.76
CA PRO A 41 23.03 1.79 9.93
C PRO A 41 22.47 2.99 9.20
N LYS A 42 22.68 4.14 9.80
CA LYS A 42 22.24 5.39 9.22
C LYS A 42 22.88 5.61 7.86
N GLY A 43 22.14 6.20 6.95
CA GLY A 43 22.72 6.52 5.67
C GLY A 43 21.69 6.44 4.55
N LYS A 44 22.18 6.68 3.35
CA LYS A 44 21.31 6.75 2.20
C LYS A 44 20.65 5.42 1.89
N SER A 45 21.39 4.34 2.09
CA SER A 45 20.81 3.04 1.81
C SER A 45 19.63 2.72 2.71
N LYS A 46 19.71 3.15 3.96
CA LYS A 46 18.60 2.97 4.87
C LYS A 46 17.40 3.77 4.40
N GLN A 47 17.61 5.00 3.98
CA GLN A 47 16.54 5.80 3.45
C GLN A 47 15.88 5.16 2.24
N LEU A 48 16.71 4.61 1.35
CA LEU A 48 16.18 3.96 0.17
C LEU A 48 15.35 2.75 0.53
N ALA A 49 15.79 2.00 1.54
CA ALA A 49 15.03 0.83 1.96
C ALA A 49 13.64 1.22 2.42
N PHE A 50 13.54 2.30 3.20
CA PHE A 50 12.24 2.77 3.65
C PHE A 50 11.39 3.26 2.49
N GLU A 51 12.00 3.96 1.55
CA GLU A 51 11.26 4.44 0.39
C GLU A 51 10.71 3.30 -0.43
N LYS A 52 11.50 2.25 -0.59
CA LYS A 52 11.03 1.11 -1.37
C LYS A 52 9.93 0.34 -0.65
N LEU A 53 10.01 0.28 0.66
CA LEU A 53 8.94 -0.35 1.41
C LEU A 53 7.65 0.43 1.24
N LYS A 54 7.73 1.74 1.31
CA LYS A 54 6.58 2.60 1.11
C LYS A 54 5.98 2.38 -0.27
N GLU A 55 6.83 2.35 -1.30
CA GLU A 55 6.36 2.08 -2.64
C GLU A 55 5.71 0.71 -2.75
N CYS A 56 6.30 -0.26 -2.09
CA CYS A 56 5.76 -1.61 -2.13
C CYS A 56 4.33 -1.64 -1.62
N THR A 57 4.08 -1.01 -0.48
CA THR A 57 2.73 -1.01 0.06
C THR A 57 1.78 -0.19 -0.79
N MET A 58 2.27 0.89 -1.37
CA MET A 58 1.44 1.71 -2.24
C MET A 58 0.99 0.92 -3.47
N TRP A 59 1.92 0.24 -4.12
CA TRP A 59 1.57 -0.53 -5.30
C TRP A 59 0.70 -1.71 -4.98
N ALA A 60 0.87 -2.28 -3.78
CA ALA A 60 -0.01 -3.37 -3.36
C ALA A 60 -1.45 -2.86 -3.23
N ASN A 61 -1.63 -1.67 -2.67
CA ASN A 61 -2.95 -1.10 -2.58
C ASN A 61 -3.55 -0.82 -3.94
N VAL A 62 -2.73 -0.32 -4.85
CA VAL A 62 -3.20 -0.06 -6.21
C VAL A 62 -3.64 -1.35 -6.86
N ALA A 63 -2.88 -2.42 -6.66
CA ALA A 63 -3.22 -3.70 -7.25
C ALA A 63 -4.55 -4.21 -6.73
N LEU A 64 -4.78 -4.08 -5.43
CA LEU A 64 -6.05 -4.53 -4.87
C LEU A 64 -7.20 -3.69 -5.38
N ALA A 65 -7.01 -2.37 -5.49
CA ALA A 65 -8.06 -1.51 -6.00
C ALA A 65 -8.37 -1.83 -7.46
N GLN A 66 -7.34 -2.08 -8.24
CA GLN A 66 -7.55 -2.41 -9.64
C GLN A 66 -8.32 -3.71 -9.79
N GLN A 67 -8.03 -4.66 -8.94
CA GLN A 67 -8.74 -5.93 -9.00
C GLN A 67 -10.21 -5.74 -8.72
N GLU A 68 -10.56 -4.92 -7.74
CA GLU A 68 -11.95 -4.67 -7.43
C GLU A 68 -12.65 -3.95 -8.57
N LEU A 69 -11.96 -3.02 -9.21
CA LEU A 69 -12.56 -2.28 -10.30
C LEU A 69 -12.75 -3.12 -11.54
N LYS A 70 -11.86 -4.08 -11.77
CA LYS A 70 -11.95 -4.94 -12.91
C LYS A 70 -12.94 -6.06 -12.74
N GLU A 71 -13.38 -6.27 -11.56
CA GLU A 71 -14.26 -7.34 -11.30
C GLU A 71 -15.53 -7.12 -11.99
N ASP A 72 -16.08 -7.96 -12.70
CA ASP A 72 -17.37 -7.78 -13.29
C ASP A 72 -17.85 -9.00 -13.89
#